data_ace6493b5aa53840b051b233ba2f44bc
#
_entry.id   ace6493b5aa53840b051b233ba2f44bc
#
_cell.length_a   1.000
_cell.length_b   1.000
_cell.length_c   1.000
_cell.angle_alpha   90.00
_cell.angle_beta   90.00
_cell.angle_gamma   90.00
#
_symmetry.space_group_name_H-M   'P 1'
#
loop_
_entity.id
_entity.type
_entity.pdbx_description
1 polymer ?
#
loop_
_entity_poly.entity_id
_entity_poly.type
_entity_poly.pdbx_seq_one_letter_code
_entity_poly.pdbx_strand_id
1 'polypeptide(L)'
;DKELLNFLSIIGYIPIPIPNIELKFKQIYDLLKFYIKDSKVKGFILSGGEDLKKNKERFKIEKCIYYFCLKNKIPLFGICRGLQMIAKINNINLLRVENHVAKRHFITTINSKNSIKRKVNSYHNWKIENCPKDFKITHLSNDKVIEGIKHKKLPIQAFMWHPEREKNYNKINIKILKNFFK
;
A
#
# COMPACT_ATOMS: atom_id res chain seq x y z
N ASP A 1 -9.53 0.28 9.55
CA ASP A 1 -8.56 1.15 10.24
C ASP A 1 -9.10 2.58 10.26
N LYS A 2 -9.53 3.07 11.45
CA LYS A 2 -10.13 4.40 11.65
C LYS A 2 -9.14 5.53 11.29
N GLU A 3 -7.87 5.35 11.58
CA GLU A 3 -6.83 6.34 11.29
C GLU A 3 -6.66 6.55 9.78
N LEU A 4 -6.74 5.47 9.00
CA LEU A 4 -6.71 5.56 7.54
C LEU A 4 -7.93 6.30 6.98
N LEU A 5 -9.14 5.98 7.48
CA LEU A 5 -10.37 6.67 7.05
C LEU A 5 -10.28 8.17 7.34
N ASN A 6 -9.86 8.55 8.55
CA ASN A 6 -9.67 9.95 8.94
C ASN A 6 -8.62 10.64 8.06
N PHE A 7 -7.48 10.00 7.85
CA PHE A 7 -6.42 10.54 7.01
C PHE A 7 -6.91 10.81 5.58
N LEU A 8 -7.62 9.86 4.96
CA LEU A 8 -8.17 10.01 3.62
C LEU A 8 -9.19 11.14 3.55
N SER A 9 -10.07 11.27 4.55
CA SER A 9 -11.04 12.37 4.62
C SER A 9 -10.35 13.73 4.69
N ILE A 10 -9.31 13.87 5.51
CA ILE A 10 -8.55 15.12 5.64
C ILE A 10 -7.84 15.51 4.33
N ILE A 11 -7.38 14.53 3.56
CA ILE A 11 -6.78 14.81 2.26
C ILE A 11 -7.80 14.99 1.13
N GLY A 12 -9.09 14.95 1.43
CA GLY A 12 -10.17 15.30 0.50
C GLY A 12 -10.78 14.12 -0.25
N TYR A 13 -10.64 12.89 0.25
CA TYR A 13 -11.29 11.71 -0.31
C TYR A 13 -12.35 11.16 0.64
N ILE A 14 -13.43 10.62 0.10
CA ILE A 14 -14.44 9.85 0.84
C ILE A 14 -14.04 8.38 0.73
N PRO A 15 -13.52 7.75 1.81
CA PRO A 15 -13.15 6.34 1.76
C PRO A 15 -14.39 5.44 1.84
N ILE A 16 -14.45 4.44 0.96
CA ILE A 16 -15.49 3.42 0.94
C ILE A 16 -14.86 2.08 1.34
N PRO A 17 -15.12 1.55 2.53
CA PRO A 17 -14.58 0.26 2.95
C PRO A 17 -15.15 -0.90 2.13
N ILE A 18 -14.28 -1.81 1.70
CA ILE A 18 -14.68 -3.10 1.14
C ILE A 18 -14.66 -4.14 2.26
N PRO A 19 -15.78 -4.79 2.57
CA PRO A 19 -15.86 -5.76 3.66
C PRO A 19 -15.06 -7.03 3.33
N ASN A 20 -14.42 -7.61 4.36
CA ASN A 20 -13.69 -8.88 4.25
C ASN A 20 -14.64 -10.05 4.53
N ILE A 21 -15.56 -10.30 3.62
CA ILE A 21 -16.55 -11.38 3.68
C ILE A 21 -16.29 -12.42 2.60
N GLU A 22 -16.87 -13.60 2.78
CA GLU A 22 -16.76 -14.65 1.77
C GLU A 22 -17.56 -14.28 0.52
N LEU A 23 -16.83 -14.07 -0.58
CA LEU A 23 -17.41 -13.76 -1.89
C LEU A 23 -16.79 -14.67 -2.95
N LYS A 24 -17.58 -15.02 -3.98
CA LYS A 24 -17.06 -15.65 -5.21
C LYS A 24 -16.27 -14.62 -6.03
N PHE A 25 -15.29 -15.07 -6.82
CA PHE A 25 -14.46 -14.17 -7.65
C PHE A 25 -15.31 -13.26 -8.55
N LYS A 26 -16.37 -13.79 -9.14
CA LYS A 26 -17.30 -13.01 -9.97
C LYS A 26 -17.93 -11.86 -9.19
N GLN A 27 -18.41 -12.13 -7.97
CA GLN A 27 -19.03 -11.10 -7.12
C GLN A 27 -18.06 -9.99 -6.75
N ILE A 28 -16.80 -10.34 -6.41
CA ILE A 28 -15.76 -9.35 -6.14
C ILE A 28 -15.52 -8.50 -7.39
N TYR A 29 -15.40 -9.13 -8.57
CA TYR A 29 -15.12 -8.43 -9.81
C TYR A 29 -16.27 -7.48 -10.23
N ASP A 30 -17.51 -7.90 -10.07
CA ASP A 30 -18.69 -7.09 -10.36
C ASP A 30 -18.80 -5.90 -9.41
N LEU A 31 -18.49 -6.10 -8.11
CA LEU A 31 -18.40 -5.02 -7.12
C LEU A 31 -17.32 -3.99 -7.50
N LEU A 32 -16.14 -4.44 -7.92
CA LEU A 32 -15.07 -3.54 -8.33
C LEU A 32 -15.42 -2.74 -9.59
N LYS A 33 -16.11 -3.35 -10.54
CA LYS A 33 -16.66 -2.64 -11.72
C LYS A 33 -17.65 -1.56 -11.32
N PHE A 34 -18.60 -1.89 -10.44
CA PHE A 34 -19.57 -0.94 -9.92
C PHE A 34 -18.89 0.27 -9.30
N TYR A 35 -17.89 0.08 -8.42
CA TYR A 35 -17.17 1.20 -7.81
C TYR A 35 -16.53 2.12 -8.85
N ILE A 36 -15.91 1.58 -9.88
CA ILE A 36 -15.22 2.40 -10.88
C ILE A 36 -16.19 3.09 -11.82
N LYS A 37 -17.21 2.38 -12.29
CA LYS A 37 -18.14 2.90 -13.31
C LYS A 37 -19.17 3.85 -12.71
N ASP A 38 -19.81 3.43 -11.63
CA ASP A 38 -21.01 4.09 -11.12
C ASP A 38 -20.71 5.03 -9.94
N SER A 39 -19.69 4.71 -9.12
CA SER A 39 -19.35 5.49 -7.92
C SER A 39 -18.19 6.46 -8.11
N LYS A 40 -17.63 6.57 -9.32
CA LYS A 40 -16.48 7.46 -9.65
C LYS A 40 -15.28 7.32 -8.72
N VAL A 41 -15.03 6.10 -8.23
CA VAL A 41 -13.90 5.81 -7.35
C VAL A 41 -12.58 6.09 -8.07
N LYS A 42 -11.68 6.84 -7.43
CA LYS A 42 -10.39 7.24 -8.01
C LYS A 42 -9.33 6.14 -8.01
N GLY A 43 -9.49 5.15 -7.16
CA GLY A 43 -8.55 4.03 -7.02
C GLY A 43 -8.78 3.24 -5.75
N PHE A 44 -7.88 2.32 -5.46
CA PHE A 44 -7.99 1.42 -4.32
C PHE A 44 -6.79 1.52 -3.38
N ILE A 45 -7.01 1.21 -2.10
CA ILE A 45 -5.95 1.12 -1.09
C ILE A 45 -5.98 -0.27 -0.45
N LEU A 46 -4.84 -0.96 -0.47
CA LEU A 46 -4.59 -2.12 0.37
C LEU A 46 -4.02 -1.62 1.69
N SER A 47 -4.84 -1.60 2.72
CA SER A 47 -4.49 -1.04 4.03
C SER A 47 -3.54 -1.94 4.83
N GLY A 48 -2.92 -1.38 5.86
CA GLY A 48 -2.19 -2.11 6.88
C GLY A 48 -3.06 -3.13 7.62
N GLY A 49 -2.47 -3.88 8.54
CA GLY A 49 -3.19 -4.86 9.35
C GLY A 49 -2.34 -6.06 9.75
N GLU A 50 -3.00 -7.13 10.18
CA GLU A 50 -2.40 -8.38 10.62
C GLU A 50 -1.69 -9.17 9.50
N ASP A 51 -0.95 -10.21 9.88
CA ASP A 51 -0.20 -11.07 8.95
C ASP A 51 -1.08 -11.64 7.83
N LEU A 52 -0.52 -11.76 6.62
CA LEU A 52 -1.24 -12.21 5.42
C LEU A 52 -1.93 -13.57 5.58
N LYS A 53 -1.39 -14.45 6.40
CA LYS A 53 -1.91 -15.81 6.60
C LYS A 53 -3.16 -15.86 7.48
N LYS A 54 -3.45 -14.82 8.26
CA LYS A 54 -4.52 -14.85 9.27
C LYS A 54 -5.93 -14.70 8.70
N ASN A 55 -6.08 -14.04 7.55
CA ASN A 55 -7.38 -13.79 6.96
C ASN A 55 -7.38 -14.13 5.46
N LYS A 56 -7.93 -15.30 5.14
CA LYS A 56 -7.97 -15.85 3.77
C LYS A 56 -8.92 -15.06 2.86
N GLU A 57 -10.05 -14.61 3.38
CA GLU A 57 -11.05 -13.85 2.64
C GLU A 57 -10.48 -12.50 2.22
N ARG A 58 -9.87 -11.79 3.16
CA ARG A 58 -9.15 -10.55 2.88
C ARG A 58 -8.06 -10.75 1.83
N PHE A 59 -7.26 -11.80 1.95
CA PHE A 59 -6.22 -12.14 0.98
C PHE A 59 -6.81 -12.33 -0.43
N LYS A 60 -7.92 -13.06 -0.53
CA LYS A 60 -8.63 -13.31 -1.79
C LYS A 60 -9.15 -12.00 -2.41
N ILE A 61 -9.80 -11.16 -1.62
CA ILE A 61 -10.33 -9.87 -2.07
C ILE A 61 -9.21 -8.94 -2.55
N GLU A 62 -8.16 -8.78 -1.75
CA GLU A 62 -7.00 -7.95 -2.10
C GLU A 62 -6.29 -8.44 -3.36
N LYS A 63 -6.20 -9.75 -3.56
CA LYS A 63 -5.66 -10.36 -4.79
C LYS A 63 -6.53 -10.01 -6.01
N CYS A 64 -7.86 -10.05 -5.88
CA CYS A 64 -8.77 -9.62 -6.93
C CYS A 64 -8.61 -8.13 -7.25
N ILE A 65 -8.53 -7.27 -6.21
CA ILE A 65 -8.30 -5.82 -6.38
C ILE A 65 -6.99 -5.58 -7.13
N TYR A 66 -5.90 -6.25 -6.74
CA TYR A 66 -4.61 -6.10 -7.41
C TYR A 66 -4.68 -6.41 -8.90
N TYR A 67 -5.23 -7.58 -9.28
CA TYR A 67 -5.33 -7.96 -10.70
C TYR A 67 -6.32 -7.09 -11.46
N PHE A 68 -7.41 -6.66 -10.82
CA PHE A 68 -8.36 -5.73 -11.42
C PHE A 68 -7.70 -4.39 -11.73
N CYS A 69 -6.94 -3.82 -10.79
CA CYS A 69 -6.19 -2.58 -10.98
C CYS A 69 -5.11 -2.72 -12.04
N LEU A 70 -4.38 -3.83 -12.03
CA LEU A 70 -3.34 -4.13 -13.02
C LEU A 70 -3.93 -4.16 -14.45
N LYS A 71 -5.03 -4.90 -14.64
CA LYS A 71 -5.69 -5.06 -15.95
C LYS A 71 -6.29 -3.76 -16.46
N ASN A 72 -6.92 -2.99 -15.60
CA ASN A 72 -7.69 -1.79 -15.96
C ASN A 72 -6.90 -0.48 -15.79
N LYS A 73 -5.61 -0.55 -15.40
CA LYS A 73 -4.72 0.60 -15.15
C LYS A 73 -5.28 1.58 -14.10
N ILE A 74 -5.96 1.05 -13.08
CA ILE A 74 -6.58 1.82 -12.01
C ILE A 74 -5.55 2.05 -10.90
N PRO A 75 -5.50 3.26 -10.29
CA PRO A 75 -4.59 3.54 -9.19
C PRO A 75 -4.78 2.58 -8.01
N LEU A 76 -3.67 1.99 -7.55
CA LEU A 76 -3.63 1.10 -6.39
C LEU A 76 -2.49 1.48 -5.46
N PHE A 77 -2.81 1.80 -4.21
CA PHE A 77 -1.82 2.15 -3.20
C PHE A 77 -1.78 1.11 -2.08
N GLY A 78 -0.58 0.59 -1.74
CA GLY A 78 -0.38 -0.35 -0.64
C GLY A 78 0.24 0.33 0.58
N ILE A 79 -0.26 0.01 1.78
CA ILE A 79 0.31 0.47 3.06
C ILE A 79 0.70 -0.74 3.89
N CYS A 80 1.95 -0.83 4.34
CA CYS A 80 2.52 -1.87 5.18
C CYS A 80 2.17 -3.27 4.67
N ARG A 81 1.14 -3.92 5.24
CA ARG A 81 0.60 -5.19 4.78
C ARG A 81 0.23 -5.15 3.28
N GLY A 82 -0.24 -4.02 2.78
CA GLY A 82 -0.54 -3.83 1.35
C GLY A 82 0.70 -3.96 0.45
N LEU A 83 1.87 -3.47 0.88
CA LEU A 83 3.14 -3.70 0.18
C LEU A 83 3.52 -5.18 0.22
N GLN A 84 3.41 -5.82 1.39
CA GLN A 84 3.68 -7.25 1.55
C GLN A 84 2.76 -8.10 0.67
N MET A 85 1.49 -7.71 0.56
CA MET A 85 0.51 -8.36 -0.31
C MET A 85 0.90 -8.28 -1.79
N ILE A 86 1.27 -7.09 -2.28
CA ILE A 86 1.76 -6.89 -3.64
C ILE A 86 3.00 -7.77 -3.90
N ALA A 87 3.95 -7.81 -2.98
CA ALA A 87 5.14 -8.65 -3.09
C ALA A 87 4.76 -10.13 -3.16
N LYS A 88 3.87 -10.59 -2.26
CA LYS A 88 3.46 -12.01 -2.21
C LYS A 88 2.73 -12.47 -3.47
N ILE A 89 1.87 -11.62 -4.06
CA ILE A 89 1.20 -11.92 -5.33
C ILE A 89 2.22 -12.04 -6.48
N ASN A 90 3.33 -11.31 -6.39
CA ASN A 90 4.43 -11.36 -7.37
C ASN A 90 5.51 -12.40 -6.99
N ASN A 91 5.18 -13.40 -6.18
CA ASN A 91 6.03 -14.52 -5.77
C ASN A 91 7.30 -14.12 -4.99
N ILE A 92 7.29 -12.96 -4.34
CA ILE A 92 8.39 -12.54 -3.47
C ILE A 92 8.14 -13.05 -2.04
N ASN A 93 9.17 -13.60 -1.41
CA ASN A 93 9.10 -14.06 -0.04
C ASN A 93 9.07 -12.88 0.94
N LEU A 94 8.47 -13.14 2.10
CA LEU A 94 8.54 -12.26 3.25
C LEU A 94 9.51 -12.85 4.26
N LEU A 95 10.45 -12.04 4.70
CA LEU A 95 11.45 -12.39 5.71
C LEU A 95 11.18 -11.63 7.01
N ARG A 96 11.50 -12.24 8.14
CA ARG A 96 11.43 -11.54 9.43
C ARG A 96 12.41 -10.38 9.45
N VAL A 97 12.02 -9.30 10.11
CA VAL A 97 12.88 -8.14 10.38
C VAL A 97 12.71 -7.72 11.84
N GLU A 98 13.81 -7.40 12.48
CA GLU A 98 13.83 -6.92 13.84
C GLU A 98 13.92 -5.39 13.91
N ASN A 99 13.56 -4.81 15.04
CA ASN A 99 13.62 -3.37 15.29
C ASN A 99 12.79 -2.48 14.37
N HIS A 100 11.72 -3.03 13.74
CA HIS A 100 10.76 -2.32 12.89
C HIS A 100 9.35 -2.24 13.48
N VAL A 101 9.14 -2.64 14.74
CA VAL A 101 7.83 -2.56 15.41
C VAL A 101 7.84 -1.45 16.46
N ALA A 102 6.83 -0.57 16.41
CA ALA A 102 6.66 0.57 17.31
C ALA A 102 7.93 1.46 17.38
N LYS A 103 8.61 1.60 16.27
CA LYS A 103 9.85 2.38 16.14
C LYS A 103 9.66 3.51 15.12
N ARG A 104 10.62 4.43 15.14
CA ARG A 104 10.79 5.40 14.06
C ARG A 104 12.20 5.26 13.50
N HIS A 105 12.32 5.08 12.20
CA HIS A 105 13.61 4.98 11.53
C HIS A 105 13.72 5.96 10.35
N PHE A 106 14.93 6.15 9.87
CA PHE A 106 15.17 6.95 8.68
C PHE A 106 14.95 6.13 7.42
N ILE A 107 14.27 6.74 6.45
CA ILE A 107 14.19 6.26 5.08
C ILE A 107 14.86 7.26 4.14
N THR A 108 15.43 6.73 3.07
CA THR A 108 16.08 7.52 2.02
C THR A 108 15.36 7.27 0.70
N THR A 109 14.98 8.34 0.00
CA THR A 109 14.39 8.25 -1.34
C THR A 109 15.43 7.81 -2.36
N ILE A 110 15.12 6.79 -3.15
CA ILE A 110 16.00 6.23 -4.18
C ILE A 110 15.60 6.79 -5.55
N ASN A 111 16.60 7.03 -6.42
CA ASN A 111 16.40 7.50 -7.80
C ASN A 111 15.72 8.87 -7.95
N SER A 112 15.87 9.77 -6.97
CA SER A 112 15.57 11.19 -7.13
C SER A 112 16.87 11.97 -7.36
N LYS A 113 16.81 13.07 -8.14
CA LYS A 113 17.96 13.98 -8.32
C LYS A 113 18.51 14.50 -6.98
N ASN A 114 17.61 14.64 -5.98
CA ASN A 114 17.96 14.97 -4.60
C ASN A 114 17.48 13.83 -3.69
N SER A 115 18.42 13.10 -3.11
CA SER A 115 18.12 12.07 -2.11
C SER A 115 17.56 12.73 -0.85
N ILE A 116 16.29 12.44 -0.53
CA ILE A 116 15.64 12.99 0.67
C ILE A 116 15.67 11.91 1.75
N LYS A 117 16.32 12.24 2.88
CA LYS A 117 16.33 11.42 4.08
C LYS A 117 15.31 11.99 5.07
N ARG A 118 14.40 11.14 5.57
CA ARG A 118 13.38 11.54 6.55
C ARG A 118 13.04 10.41 7.50
N LYS A 119 12.51 10.75 8.67
CA LYS A 119 12.10 9.79 9.69
C LYS A 119 10.64 9.46 9.53
N VAL A 120 10.30 8.15 9.54
CA VAL A 120 8.94 7.62 9.46
C VAL A 120 8.64 6.67 10.61
N ASN A 121 7.37 6.41 10.87
CA ASN A 121 6.95 5.36 11.79
C ASN A 121 7.14 3.96 11.15
N SER A 122 7.24 2.94 11.97
CA SER A 122 7.38 1.56 11.53
C SER A 122 6.66 0.61 12.48
N TYR A 123 5.83 -0.29 11.90
CA TYR A 123 4.99 -1.22 12.65
C TYR A 123 4.95 -2.60 11.99
N HIS A 124 6.06 -3.06 11.39
CA HIS A 124 6.09 -4.33 10.67
C HIS A 124 7.16 -5.30 11.20
N ASN A 125 6.82 -6.57 11.26
CA ASN A 125 7.69 -7.70 11.58
C ASN A 125 8.23 -8.40 10.34
N TRP A 126 7.74 -8.01 9.16
CA TRP A 126 8.06 -8.64 7.90
C TRP A 126 8.56 -7.63 6.90
N LYS A 127 9.64 -7.95 6.19
CA LYS A 127 10.15 -7.23 5.03
C LYS A 127 9.97 -8.08 3.77
N ILE A 128 9.91 -7.44 2.63
CA ILE A 128 10.01 -8.15 1.35
C ILE A 128 11.46 -8.49 1.07
N GLU A 129 11.71 -9.72 0.59
CA GLU A 129 13.06 -10.21 0.30
C GLU A 129 13.71 -9.41 -0.83
N ASN A 130 12.95 -9.19 -1.91
CA ASN A 130 13.40 -8.47 -3.09
C ASN A 130 12.28 -7.58 -3.65
N CYS A 131 12.65 -6.63 -4.51
CA CYS A 131 11.67 -5.85 -5.27
C CYS A 131 11.07 -6.70 -6.40
N PRO A 132 9.74 -6.74 -6.57
CA PRO A 132 9.15 -7.45 -7.70
C PRO A 132 9.66 -6.91 -9.05
N LYS A 133 9.80 -7.81 -10.05
CA LYS A 133 10.43 -7.50 -11.35
C LYS A 133 9.90 -6.25 -12.04
N ASP A 134 8.56 -6.04 -12.00
CA ASP A 134 7.92 -4.91 -12.68
C ASP A 134 7.86 -3.64 -11.82
N PHE A 135 8.47 -3.66 -10.64
CA PHE A 135 8.57 -2.53 -9.74
C PHE A 135 9.99 -1.98 -9.65
N LYS A 136 10.10 -0.77 -9.13
CA LYS A 136 11.35 -0.14 -8.71
C LYS A 136 11.25 0.24 -7.25
N ILE A 137 12.38 0.16 -6.56
CA ILE A 137 12.51 0.63 -5.18
C ILE A 137 12.44 2.15 -5.20
N THR A 138 11.64 2.72 -4.31
CA THR A 138 11.52 4.18 -4.13
C THR A 138 12.11 4.65 -2.82
N HIS A 139 12.12 3.81 -1.79
CA HIS A 139 12.65 4.13 -0.46
C HIS A 139 13.34 2.92 0.16
N LEU A 140 14.45 3.17 0.83
CA LEU A 140 15.17 2.20 1.68
C LEU A 140 15.35 2.78 3.09
N SER A 141 15.28 1.93 4.10
CA SER A 141 15.72 2.27 5.45
C SER A 141 17.26 2.28 5.57
N ASN A 142 17.80 2.74 6.70
CA ASN A 142 19.24 2.74 6.92
C ASN A 142 19.85 1.33 6.88
N ASP A 143 19.13 0.33 7.34
CA ASP A 143 19.50 -1.10 7.33
C ASP A 143 19.11 -1.81 6.02
N LYS A 144 18.86 -1.04 4.95
CA LYS A 144 18.58 -1.51 3.58
C LYS A 144 17.28 -2.30 3.41
N VAL A 145 16.35 -2.18 4.34
CA VAL A 145 15.00 -2.74 4.15
C VAL A 145 14.25 -1.92 3.10
N ILE A 146 13.55 -2.60 2.19
CA ILE A 146 12.72 -1.95 1.17
C ILE A 146 11.47 -1.39 1.83
N GLU A 147 11.41 -0.06 1.88
CA GLU A 147 10.33 0.69 2.53
C GLU A 147 9.32 1.28 1.53
N GLY A 148 9.64 1.28 0.26
CA GLY A 148 8.72 1.75 -0.76
C GLY A 148 9.03 1.19 -2.13
N ILE A 149 7.96 0.85 -2.87
CA ILE A 149 8.03 0.37 -4.25
C ILE A 149 7.02 1.10 -5.13
N LYS A 150 7.32 1.22 -6.42
CA LYS A 150 6.43 1.76 -7.44
C LYS A 150 6.53 0.94 -8.72
N HIS A 151 5.40 0.59 -9.30
CA HIS A 151 5.38 -0.10 -10.59
C HIS A 151 5.98 0.79 -11.70
N LYS A 152 6.75 0.19 -12.60
CA LYS A 152 7.50 0.90 -13.64
C LYS A 152 6.61 1.60 -14.67
N LYS A 153 5.41 1.04 -14.95
CA LYS A 153 4.51 1.50 -16.01
C LYS A 153 3.09 1.85 -15.53
N LEU A 154 2.60 1.21 -14.46
CA LEU A 154 1.22 1.32 -14.01
C LEU A 154 1.10 2.18 -12.75
N PRO A 155 -0.06 2.75 -12.46
CA PRO A 155 -0.30 3.55 -11.26
C PRO A 155 -0.45 2.65 -10.01
N ILE A 156 0.59 1.89 -9.68
CA ILE A 156 0.65 1.03 -8.49
C ILE A 156 1.87 1.43 -7.67
N GLN A 157 1.66 1.77 -6.41
CA GLN A 157 2.70 2.18 -5.48
C GLN A 157 2.41 1.64 -4.08
N ALA A 158 3.44 1.40 -3.29
CA ALA A 158 3.25 0.99 -1.91
C ALA A 158 4.37 1.47 -0.99
N PHE A 159 4.01 1.68 0.29
CA PHE A 159 4.91 2.03 1.37
C PHE A 159 4.82 1.01 2.49
N MET A 160 5.94 0.80 3.22
CA MET A 160 5.98 -0.06 4.38
C MET A 160 5.60 0.68 5.66
N TRP A 161 5.86 2.00 5.74
CA TRP A 161 5.41 2.84 6.85
C TRP A 161 3.92 3.21 6.73
N HIS A 162 3.37 3.75 7.81
CA HIS A 162 1.97 4.15 7.94
C HIS A 162 1.81 5.68 7.86
N PRO A 163 1.54 6.27 6.69
CA PRO A 163 1.32 7.72 6.56
C PRO A 163 0.15 8.22 7.42
N GLU A 164 -0.85 7.36 7.65
CA GLU A 164 -2.06 7.63 8.43
C GLU A 164 -1.84 7.66 9.94
N ARG A 165 -0.71 7.12 10.44
CA ARG A 165 -0.40 7.05 11.88
C ARG A 165 0.58 8.15 12.35
N GLU A 166 0.82 9.15 11.54
CA GLU A 166 1.62 10.31 11.95
C GLU A 166 0.75 11.32 12.72
N LYS A 167 1.21 11.76 13.92
CA LYS A 167 0.45 12.66 14.81
C LYS A 167 -0.02 13.93 14.10
N ASN A 168 0.80 14.55 13.27
CA ASN A 168 0.45 15.76 12.51
C ASN A 168 0.67 15.49 11.04
N TYR A 169 -0.10 14.62 10.46
CA TYR A 169 0.03 14.09 9.10
C TYR A 169 1.08 14.80 8.23
N ASN A 170 2.16 14.10 7.93
CA ASN A 170 3.31 14.67 7.24
C ASN A 170 2.91 15.23 5.86
N LYS A 171 3.21 16.51 5.60
CA LYS A 171 2.87 17.21 4.35
C LYS A 171 3.37 16.49 3.09
N ILE A 172 4.52 15.80 3.18
CA ILE A 172 5.07 15.01 2.07
C ILE A 172 4.17 13.82 1.78
N ASN A 173 3.72 13.08 2.81
CA ASN A 173 2.81 11.95 2.64
C ASN A 173 1.46 12.39 2.05
N ILE A 174 0.90 13.51 2.54
CA ILE A 174 -0.30 14.12 1.98
C ILE A 174 -0.12 14.42 0.50
N LYS A 175 0.96 15.10 0.13
CA LYS A 175 1.26 15.46 -1.27
C LYS A 175 1.40 14.24 -2.15
N ILE A 176 2.07 13.18 -1.67
CA ILE A 176 2.24 11.93 -2.42
C ILE A 176 0.87 11.30 -2.71
N LEU A 177 0.01 11.10 -1.69
CA LEU A 177 -1.27 10.44 -1.90
C LEU A 177 -2.24 11.30 -2.74
N LYS A 178 -2.31 12.62 -2.50
CA LYS A 178 -3.12 13.51 -3.34
C LYS A 178 -2.71 13.48 -4.81
N ASN A 179 -1.42 13.46 -5.11
CA ASN A 179 -0.94 13.39 -6.49
C ASN A 179 -1.12 12.02 -7.12
N PHE A 180 -1.15 10.97 -6.29
CA PHE A 180 -1.28 9.60 -6.76
C PHE A 180 -2.70 9.28 -7.26
N PHE A 181 -3.73 9.83 -6.60
CA PHE A 181 -5.15 9.58 -6.92
C PHE A 181 -5.81 10.69 -7.76
N LYS A 182 -5.07 11.63 -8.30
CA LYS A 182 -5.57 12.61 -9.26
C LYS A 182 -5.92 11.94 -10.57
#